data_156fbaa346f51be7879aee4d5d239e85
#
_entry.id   156fbaa346f51be7879aee4d5d239e85
#
_cell.length_a   1.000
_cell.length_b   1.000
_cell.length_c   1.000
_cell.angle_alpha   90.00
_cell.angle_beta   90.00
_cell.angle_gamma   90.00
#
_symmetry.space_group_name_H-M   'P 1'
#
loop_
_entity.id
_entity.type
_entity.pdbx_description
1 polymer ?
#
loop_
_entity_poly.entity_id
_entity_poly.type
_entity_poly.pdbx_seq_one_letter_code
_entity_poly.pdbx_strand_id
1 'polypeptide(L)'
;MNTNRNIKQKKCRYCETLFYPIRTTAIVCSYECANLLAKEKSEKQKDKEWKQRKAKMKSDLMSLSDWLKIAQTHFNTYIRERDKNKVCISCQKPPLKKNAGHFFNANNHYNVRFDEDNVHLQCEHCNTFLSGNLIFYRENLIKKIGFKSFESLENKAKITRKFSISEVKEIIEIYKAKIKMLK
;
A
#
# COMPACT_ATOMS: atom_id res chain seq x y z
N MET A 1 -36.89 46.62 -22.66
CA MET A 1 -37.29 45.47 -21.80
C MET A 1 -36.20 45.21 -20.81
N ASN A 2 -36.36 45.73 -19.57
CA ASN A 2 -35.39 45.57 -18.48
C ASN A 2 -35.67 44.23 -17.78
N THR A 3 -34.94 43.18 -18.13
CA THR A 3 -34.98 41.92 -17.37
C THR A 3 -34.18 42.15 -16.09
N ASN A 4 -34.84 42.53 -15.03
CA ASN A 4 -34.28 42.58 -13.67
C ASN A 4 -33.92 41.12 -13.23
N ARG A 5 -32.73 40.64 -13.62
CA ARG A 5 -32.22 39.35 -13.12
C ARG A 5 -31.81 39.59 -11.67
N ASN A 6 -32.55 39.00 -10.76
CA ASN A 6 -32.29 38.99 -9.33
C ASN A 6 -31.00 38.21 -9.08
N ILE A 7 -29.82 38.83 -9.29
CA ILE A 7 -28.51 38.18 -9.15
C ILE A 7 -28.21 38.06 -7.65
N LYS A 8 -28.19 36.82 -7.14
CA LYS A 8 -27.89 36.54 -5.74
C LYS A 8 -26.43 36.87 -5.43
N GLN A 9 -26.20 37.42 -4.24
CA GLN A 9 -24.90 37.72 -3.68
C GLN A 9 -24.05 36.41 -3.59
N LYS A 10 -22.75 36.48 -3.91
CA LYS A 10 -21.80 35.36 -3.84
C LYS A 10 -20.62 35.71 -2.97
N LYS A 11 -20.00 34.69 -2.38
CA LYS A 11 -18.74 34.80 -1.65
C LYS A 11 -17.58 34.70 -2.64
N CYS A 12 -16.66 35.67 -2.60
CA CYS A 12 -15.45 35.68 -3.42
C CYS A 12 -14.58 34.48 -3.07
N ARG A 13 -14.13 33.74 -4.08
CA ARG A 13 -13.27 32.53 -3.85
C ARG A 13 -11.86 32.82 -3.35
N TYR A 14 -11.42 34.09 -3.40
CA TYR A 14 -10.11 34.49 -2.91
C TYR A 14 -10.18 35.20 -1.56
N CYS A 15 -10.84 36.34 -1.48
CA CYS A 15 -10.90 37.17 -0.26
C CYS A 15 -12.11 36.88 0.65
N GLU A 16 -12.98 35.94 0.25
CA GLU A 16 -14.19 35.53 0.97
C GLU A 16 -15.26 36.61 1.20
N THR A 17 -15.05 37.85 0.75
CA THR A 17 -16.01 38.93 0.86
C THR A 17 -17.24 38.67 -0.01
N LEU A 18 -18.44 39.05 0.49
CA LEU A 18 -19.67 38.95 -0.27
C LEU A 18 -19.72 40.05 -1.34
N PHE A 19 -20.11 39.72 -2.58
CA PHE A 19 -20.21 40.65 -3.70
C PHE A 19 -21.38 40.30 -4.62
N TYR A 20 -21.85 41.27 -5.37
CA TYR A 20 -22.83 41.08 -6.43
C TYR A 20 -22.10 40.83 -7.75
N PRO A 21 -22.22 39.63 -8.32
CA PRO A 21 -21.48 39.28 -9.52
C PRO A 21 -22.09 39.98 -10.76
N ILE A 22 -21.24 40.57 -11.60
CA ILE A 22 -21.65 41.18 -12.88
C ILE A 22 -22.20 40.15 -13.85
N ARG A 23 -21.67 38.90 -13.76
CA ARG A 23 -22.10 37.73 -14.54
C ARG A 23 -22.33 36.54 -13.62
N THR A 24 -23.28 35.70 -13.94
CA THR A 24 -23.59 34.49 -13.14
C THR A 24 -22.38 33.55 -12.99
N THR A 25 -21.40 33.60 -13.90
CA THR A 25 -20.17 32.82 -13.87
C THR A 25 -19.05 33.45 -13.02
N ALA A 26 -19.19 34.71 -12.59
CA ALA A 26 -18.17 35.37 -11.78
C ALA A 26 -18.03 34.68 -10.42
N ILE A 27 -16.78 34.33 -10.05
CA ILE A 27 -16.42 33.62 -8.82
C ILE A 27 -15.55 34.45 -7.88
N VAL A 28 -15.15 35.67 -8.31
CA VAL A 28 -14.31 36.62 -7.56
C VAL A 28 -14.90 38.01 -7.67
N CYS A 29 -14.63 38.87 -6.68
CA CYS A 29 -15.20 40.23 -6.57
C CYS A 29 -14.48 41.27 -7.43
N SER A 30 -13.20 41.08 -7.76
CA SER A 30 -12.38 42.06 -8.50
C SER A 30 -11.36 41.36 -9.42
N TYR A 31 -10.78 42.17 -10.33
CA TYR A 31 -9.68 41.72 -11.19
C TYR A 31 -8.44 41.31 -10.38
N GLU A 32 -8.13 42.02 -9.30
CA GLU A 32 -7.03 41.69 -8.39
C GLU A 32 -7.23 40.31 -7.74
N CYS A 33 -8.44 40.04 -7.22
CA CYS A 33 -8.78 38.72 -6.68
C CYS A 33 -8.71 37.62 -7.74
N ALA A 34 -9.03 37.92 -9.00
CA ALA A 34 -8.88 36.96 -10.11
C ALA A 34 -7.42 36.62 -10.35
N ASN A 35 -6.55 37.64 -10.40
CA ASN A 35 -5.11 37.46 -10.60
C ASN A 35 -4.45 36.67 -9.45
N LEU A 36 -4.79 37.01 -8.20
CA LEU A 36 -4.27 36.37 -7.01
C LEU A 36 -4.73 34.90 -6.94
N LEU A 37 -6.00 34.64 -7.23
CA LEU A 37 -6.51 33.24 -7.31
C LEU A 37 -5.86 32.45 -8.43
N ALA A 38 -5.61 33.06 -9.59
CA ALA A 38 -4.92 32.42 -10.70
C ALA A 38 -3.46 32.11 -10.36
N LYS A 39 -2.77 33.06 -9.69
CA LYS A 39 -1.39 32.86 -9.21
C LYS A 39 -1.30 31.70 -8.22
N GLU A 40 -2.18 31.68 -7.21
CA GLU A 40 -2.24 30.61 -6.22
C GLU A 40 -2.49 29.22 -6.86
N LYS A 41 -3.41 29.15 -7.82
CA LYS A 41 -3.65 27.90 -8.57
C LYS A 41 -2.45 27.46 -9.38
N SER A 42 -1.77 28.41 -10.05
CA SER A 42 -0.55 28.12 -10.83
C SER A 42 0.57 27.60 -9.94
N GLU A 43 0.79 28.21 -8.78
CA GLU A 43 1.80 27.75 -7.80
C GLU A 43 1.48 26.34 -7.27
N LYS A 44 0.22 26.10 -6.87
CA LYS A 44 -0.22 24.76 -6.44
C LYS A 44 -0.04 23.70 -7.54
N GLN A 45 -0.29 24.08 -8.80
CA GLN A 45 -0.09 23.17 -9.94
C GLN A 45 1.40 22.86 -10.16
N LYS A 46 2.28 23.89 -10.12
CA LYS A 46 3.73 23.71 -10.23
C LYS A 46 4.28 22.82 -9.11
N ASP A 47 3.84 23.03 -7.88
CA ASP A 47 4.22 22.21 -6.73
C ASP A 47 3.79 20.74 -6.90
N LYS A 48 2.57 20.52 -7.41
CA LYS A 48 2.07 19.18 -7.71
C LYS A 48 2.92 18.49 -8.77
N GLU A 49 3.20 19.17 -9.86
CA GLU A 49 4.03 18.67 -10.95
C GLU A 49 5.47 18.37 -10.49
N TRP A 50 6.04 19.27 -9.69
CA TRP A 50 7.37 19.06 -9.10
C TRP A 50 7.40 17.81 -8.20
N LYS A 51 6.40 17.64 -7.31
CA LYS A 51 6.28 16.45 -6.45
C LYS A 51 6.17 15.16 -7.27
N GLN A 52 5.38 15.17 -8.36
CA GLN A 52 5.23 14.03 -9.25
C GLN A 52 6.54 13.72 -9.97
N ARG A 53 7.23 14.73 -10.52
CA ARG A 53 8.53 14.58 -11.17
C ARG A 53 9.58 14.00 -10.21
N LYS A 54 9.68 14.54 -9.00
CA LYS A 54 10.58 14.06 -7.95
C LYS A 54 10.28 12.61 -7.56
N ALA A 55 9.01 12.23 -7.41
CA ALA A 55 8.60 10.87 -7.11
C ALA A 55 8.98 9.90 -8.24
N LYS A 56 8.77 10.32 -9.51
CA LYS A 56 9.17 9.53 -10.68
C LYS A 56 10.68 9.33 -10.72
N MET A 57 11.47 10.40 -10.62
CA MET A 57 12.94 10.30 -10.57
C MET A 57 13.42 9.37 -9.47
N LYS A 58 12.83 9.46 -8.27
CA LYS A 58 13.16 8.56 -7.16
C LYS A 58 12.84 7.10 -7.52
N SER A 59 11.69 6.83 -8.13
CA SER A 59 11.32 5.47 -8.53
C SER A 59 12.23 4.89 -9.61
N ASP A 60 12.69 5.73 -10.54
CA ASP A 60 13.56 5.32 -11.65
C ASP A 60 14.99 4.95 -11.16
N LEU A 61 15.41 5.53 -10.02
CA LEU A 61 16.69 5.23 -9.37
C LEU A 61 16.65 4.03 -8.42
N MET A 62 15.45 3.46 -8.14
CA MET A 62 15.32 2.37 -7.18
C MET A 62 15.82 1.04 -7.76
N SER A 63 16.65 0.34 -6.98
CA SER A 63 17.12 -0.99 -7.29
C SER A 63 16.01 -2.05 -7.16
N LEU A 64 16.21 -3.23 -7.76
CA LEU A 64 15.33 -4.40 -7.54
C LEU A 64 15.19 -4.73 -6.05
N SER A 65 16.29 -4.62 -5.28
CA SER A 65 16.28 -4.86 -3.83
C SER A 65 15.34 -3.91 -3.09
N ASP A 66 15.29 -2.63 -3.50
CA ASP A 66 14.40 -1.65 -2.87
C ASP A 66 12.94 -1.94 -3.19
N TRP A 67 12.64 -2.31 -4.44
CA TRP A 67 11.29 -2.74 -4.83
C TRP A 67 10.85 -4.00 -4.08
N LEU A 68 11.73 -4.98 -3.91
CA LEU A 68 11.45 -6.19 -3.12
C LEU A 68 11.14 -5.88 -1.65
N LYS A 69 11.81 -4.91 -1.02
CA LYS A 69 11.50 -4.46 0.34
C LYS A 69 10.10 -3.86 0.45
N ILE A 70 9.71 -3.05 -0.55
CA ILE A 70 8.36 -2.46 -0.59
C ILE A 70 7.30 -3.56 -0.77
N ALA A 71 7.51 -4.49 -1.71
CA ALA A 71 6.62 -5.63 -1.90
C ALA A 71 6.47 -6.46 -0.64
N GLN A 72 7.59 -6.73 0.05
CA GLN A 72 7.58 -7.48 1.31
C GLN A 72 6.78 -6.76 2.40
N THR A 73 6.85 -5.44 2.46
CA THR A 73 6.08 -4.65 3.44
C THR A 73 4.57 -4.81 3.19
N HIS A 74 4.12 -4.67 1.94
CA HIS A 74 2.70 -4.84 1.59
C HIS A 74 2.23 -6.28 1.79
N PHE A 75 3.03 -7.26 1.36
CA PHE A 75 2.73 -8.67 1.56
C PHE A 75 2.61 -9.03 3.05
N ASN A 76 3.59 -8.63 3.87
CA ASN A 76 3.56 -8.89 5.31
C ASN A 76 2.36 -8.20 6.00
N THR A 77 1.98 -7.01 5.54
CA THR A 77 0.79 -6.31 6.05
C THR A 77 -0.48 -7.09 5.69
N TYR A 78 -0.60 -7.57 4.45
CA TYR A 78 -1.71 -8.42 4.04
C TYR A 78 -1.81 -9.68 4.90
N ILE A 79 -0.71 -10.40 5.13
CA ILE A 79 -0.69 -11.61 5.96
C ILE A 79 -1.16 -11.31 7.39
N ARG A 80 -0.69 -10.21 7.99
CA ARG A 80 -1.13 -9.82 9.35
C ARG A 80 -2.62 -9.49 9.40
N GLU A 81 -3.17 -8.83 8.37
CA GLU A 81 -4.60 -8.53 8.29
C GLU A 81 -5.43 -9.79 8.01
N ARG A 82 -4.99 -10.64 7.07
CA ARG A 82 -5.63 -11.94 6.75
C ARG A 82 -5.76 -12.82 8.00
N ASP A 83 -4.73 -12.86 8.81
CA ASP A 83 -4.63 -13.75 9.96
C ASP A 83 -4.86 -13.03 11.31
N LYS A 84 -5.40 -11.79 11.32
CA LYS A 84 -5.48 -10.92 12.51
C LYS A 84 -6.16 -11.54 13.73
N ASN A 85 -7.10 -12.47 13.52
CA ASN A 85 -7.87 -13.17 14.55
C ASN A 85 -7.36 -14.60 14.80
N LYS A 86 -6.20 -14.99 14.21
CA LYS A 86 -5.63 -16.31 14.37
C LYS A 86 -4.54 -16.33 15.43
N VAL A 87 -4.22 -17.51 15.91
CA VAL A 87 -3.10 -17.77 16.82
C VAL A 87 -1.77 -17.86 16.05
N CYS A 88 -0.65 -17.79 16.76
CA CYS A 88 0.67 -18.04 16.21
C CYS A 88 0.74 -19.43 15.59
N ILE A 89 1.17 -19.52 14.32
CA ILE A 89 1.24 -20.81 13.60
C ILE A 89 2.16 -21.81 14.30
N SER A 90 3.23 -21.37 14.97
CA SER A 90 4.17 -22.26 15.65
C SER A 90 3.70 -22.67 17.05
N CYS A 91 3.51 -21.75 17.97
CA CYS A 91 3.20 -22.09 19.38
C CYS A 91 1.70 -22.15 19.68
N GLN A 92 0.82 -21.88 18.75
CA GLN A 92 -0.64 -21.89 18.89
C GLN A 92 -1.19 -20.97 20.01
N LYS A 93 -0.40 -19.98 20.46
CA LYS A 93 -0.82 -19.00 21.45
C LYS A 93 -1.24 -17.68 20.77
N PRO A 94 -2.18 -16.91 21.34
CA PRO A 94 -2.51 -15.58 20.87
C PRO A 94 -1.27 -14.67 20.88
N PRO A 95 -0.88 -14.02 19.76
CA PRO A 95 0.30 -13.17 19.72
C PRO A 95 0.02 -11.78 20.25
N LEU A 96 0.82 -11.27 21.19
CA LEU A 96 0.83 -9.87 21.60
C LEU A 96 1.34 -8.99 20.43
N LYS A 97 2.46 -9.37 19.82
CA LYS A 97 3.02 -8.73 18.64
C LYS A 97 2.95 -9.67 17.44
N LYS A 98 2.34 -9.18 16.37
CA LYS A 98 1.99 -9.95 15.18
C LYS A 98 3.04 -9.79 14.09
N ASN A 99 3.72 -10.87 13.73
CA ASN A 99 4.68 -10.94 12.63
C ASN A 99 4.14 -11.82 11.50
N ALA A 100 4.54 -11.53 10.27
CA ALA A 100 4.35 -12.41 9.12
C ALA A 100 5.61 -13.31 9.04
N GLY A 101 5.51 -14.54 9.55
CA GLY A 101 6.61 -15.48 9.58
C GLY A 101 6.63 -16.36 8.35
N HIS A 102 7.80 -16.51 7.74
CA HIS A 102 8.04 -17.36 6.58
C HIS A 102 8.49 -18.74 7.05
N PHE A 103 7.90 -19.82 6.50
CA PHE A 103 8.40 -21.17 6.71
C PHE A 103 9.71 -21.37 5.94
N PHE A 104 9.71 -21.15 4.62
CA PHE A 104 10.92 -21.04 3.81
C PHE A 104 11.38 -19.59 3.77
N ASN A 105 12.60 -19.32 4.21
CA ASN A 105 13.15 -17.96 4.33
C ASN A 105 13.10 -17.21 2.99
N ALA A 106 12.58 -15.98 3.02
CA ALA A 106 12.38 -15.15 1.84
C ALA A 106 13.65 -14.79 1.06
N ASN A 107 14.82 -14.79 1.72
CA ASN A 107 16.08 -14.45 1.07
C ASN A 107 16.74 -15.64 0.37
N ASN A 108 16.44 -16.85 0.82
CA ASN A 108 17.01 -18.08 0.28
C ASN A 108 16.06 -18.77 -0.72
N HIS A 109 14.75 -18.53 -0.59
CA HIS A 109 13.72 -19.21 -1.39
C HIS A 109 12.84 -18.17 -2.11
N TYR A 110 13.43 -17.51 -3.12
CA TYR A 110 12.76 -16.41 -3.86
C TYR A 110 11.43 -16.86 -4.50
N ASN A 111 11.33 -18.11 -4.95
CA ASN A 111 10.14 -18.60 -5.64
C ASN A 111 8.89 -18.64 -4.74
N VAL A 112 9.08 -18.83 -3.44
CA VAL A 112 7.99 -18.87 -2.45
C VAL A 112 7.97 -17.65 -1.51
N ARG A 113 8.73 -16.61 -1.85
CA ARG A 113 8.84 -15.38 -1.05
C ARG A 113 7.49 -14.72 -0.80
N PHE A 114 6.64 -14.68 -1.82
CA PHE A 114 5.30 -14.08 -1.79
C PHE A 114 4.20 -15.15 -1.93
N ASP A 115 4.49 -16.40 -1.63
CA ASP A 115 3.51 -17.48 -1.59
C ASP A 115 2.74 -17.42 -0.26
N GLU A 116 1.40 -17.36 -0.33
CA GLU A 116 0.54 -17.23 0.84
C GLU A 116 0.54 -18.48 1.73
N ASP A 117 0.84 -19.64 1.15
CA ASP A 117 1.00 -20.89 1.91
C ASP A 117 2.33 -20.95 2.66
N ASN A 118 3.32 -20.17 2.23
CA ASN A 118 4.63 -20.07 2.90
C ASN A 118 4.62 -19.15 4.12
N VAL A 119 3.61 -18.24 4.25
CA VAL A 119 3.70 -17.15 5.23
C VAL A 119 2.42 -17.03 6.05
N HIS A 120 2.59 -17.13 7.36
CA HIS A 120 1.48 -17.07 8.31
C HIS A 120 1.79 -16.21 9.53
N LEU A 121 0.72 -15.88 10.28
CA LEU A 121 0.85 -15.12 11.52
C LEU A 121 1.73 -15.88 12.53
N GLN A 122 2.76 -15.20 13.02
CA GLN A 122 3.66 -15.69 14.05
C GLN A 122 3.83 -14.65 15.16
N CYS A 123 3.95 -15.08 16.41
CA CYS A 123 4.34 -14.18 17.49
C CYS A 123 5.82 -13.80 17.37
N GLU A 124 6.19 -12.66 17.92
CA GLU A 124 7.58 -12.17 17.90
C GLU A 124 8.55 -13.20 18.51
N HIS A 125 8.16 -13.87 19.61
CA HIS A 125 8.99 -14.86 20.26
C HIS A 125 9.36 -16.00 19.31
N CYS A 126 8.37 -16.63 18.66
CA CYS A 126 8.65 -17.70 17.70
C CYS A 126 9.39 -17.22 16.45
N ASN A 127 8.98 -16.04 15.90
CA ASN A 127 9.56 -15.55 14.65
C ASN A 127 10.99 -15.05 14.81
N THR A 128 11.29 -14.33 15.89
CA THR A 128 12.56 -13.64 16.08
C THR A 128 13.51 -14.42 17.00
N PHE A 129 13.05 -14.76 18.20
CA PHE A 129 13.92 -15.35 19.22
C PHE A 129 14.13 -16.85 19.03
N LEU A 130 13.15 -17.56 18.44
CA LEU A 130 13.26 -18.98 18.13
C LEU A 130 13.51 -19.27 16.64
N SER A 131 14.04 -18.28 15.89
CA SER A 131 14.40 -18.42 14.47
C SER A 131 13.29 -19.06 13.62
N GLY A 132 12.03 -18.66 13.87
CA GLY A 132 10.86 -19.19 13.17
C GLY A 132 10.20 -20.39 13.87
N ASN A 133 10.85 -21.03 14.87
CA ASN A 133 10.33 -22.22 15.58
C ASN A 133 9.78 -23.27 14.58
N LEU A 134 10.65 -23.66 13.63
CA LEU A 134 10.28 -24.34 12.38
C LEU A 134 9.70 -25.74 12.59
N ILE A 135 10.08 -26.47 13.66
CA ILE A 135 9.54 -27.81 13.93
C ILE A 135 8.03 -27.74 14.13
N PHE A 136 7.58 -26.90 15.08
CA PHE A 136 6.16 -26.71 15.34
C PHE A 136 5.45 -25.95 14.20
N TYR A 137 6.18 -25.07 13.50
CA TYR A 137 5.63 -24.41 12.31
C TYR A 137 5.26 -25.45 11.26
N ARG A 138 6.18 -26.38 10.92
CA ARG A 138 5.95 -27.44 9.93
C ARG A 138 4.72 -28.28 10.24
N GLU A 139 4.64 -28.78 11.47
CA GLU A 139 3.51 -29.62 11.90
C GLU A 139 2.17 -28.90 11.74
N ASN A 140 2.09 -27.65 12.21
CA ASN A 140 0.86 -26.86 12.14
C ASN A 140 0.57 -26.35 10.73
N LEU A 141 1.60 -26.13 9.91
CA LEU A 141 1.44 -25.77 8.51
C LEU A 141 0.80 -26.92 7.73
N ILE A 142 1.30 -28.15 7.89
CA ILE A 142 0.73 -29.34 7.25
C ILE A 142 -0.73 -29.53 7.67
N LYS A 143 -1.05 -29.34 8.96
CA LYS A 143 -2.44 -29.40 9.45
C LYS A 143 -3.33 -28.33 8.80
N LYS A 144 -2.76 -27.16 8.51
CA LYS A 144 -3.50 -25.99 8.00
C LYS A 144 -3.76 -26.05 6.50
N ILE A 145 -2.73 -26.37 5.68
CA ILE A 145 -2.83 -26.35 4.22
C ILE A 145 -2.98 -27.75 3.60
N GLY A 146 -2.80 -28.79 4.38
CA GLY A 146 -2.79 -30.19 3.93
C GLY A 146 -1.44 -30.65 3.38
N PHE A 147 -1.20 -31.95 3.42
CA PHE A 147 0.09 -32.56 3.01
C PHE A 147 0.43 -32.28 1.54
N LYS A 148 -0.54 -32.39 0.63
CA LYS A 148 -0.33 -32.17 -0.82
C LYS A 148 0.11 -30.73 -1.13
N SER A 149 -0.52 -29.73 -0.49
CA SER A 149 -0.14 -28.33 -0.65
C SER A 149 1.24 -28.06 -0.06
N PHE A 150 1.55 -28.68 1.08
CA PHE A 150 2.86 -28.57 1.71
C PHE A 150 3.97 -29.17 0.81
N GLU A 151 3.76 -30.35 0.23
CA GLU A 151 4.69 -30.98 -0.72
C GLU A 151 4.88 -30.11 -1.97
N SER A 152 3.80 -29.53 -2.50
CA SER A 152 3.88 -28.56 -3.61
C SER A 152 4.71 -27.33 -3.22
N LEU A 153 4.53 -26.81 -2.01
CA LEU A 153 5.31 -25.68 -1.49
C LEU A 153 6.79 -26.04 -1.36
N GLU A 154 7.13 -27.22 -0.83
CA GLU A 154 8.51 -27.71 -0.75
C GLU A 154 9.15 -27.79 -2.14
N ASN A 155 8.43 -28.32 -3.12
CA ASN A 155 8.93 -28.42 -4.49
C ASN A 155 9.13 -27.06 -5.14
N LYS A 156 8.21 -26.11 -4.95
CA LYS A 156 8.38 -24.72 -5.38
C LYS A 156 9.59 -24.04 -4.73
N ALA A 157 9.85 -24.32 -3.44
CA ALA A 157 10.97 -23.73 -2.70
C ALA A 157 12.35 -24.14 -3.23
N LYS A 158 12.45 -25.31 -3.88
CA LYS A 158 13.69 -25.81 -4.52
C LYS A 158 14.02 -25.08 -5.84
N ILE A 159 13.03 -24.40 -6.44
CA ILE A 159 13.20 -23.75 -7.75
C ILE A 159 13.82 -22.37 -7.55
N THR A 160 14.93 -22.11 -8.22
CA THR A 160 15.53 -20.79 -8.25
C THR A 160 14.71 -19.83 -9.13
N ARG A 161 14.37 -18.65 -8.62
CA ARG A 161 13.64 -17.61 -9.34
C ARG A 161 14.37 -16.27 -9.24
N LYS A 162 14.34 -15.51 -10.33
CA LYS A 162 14.71 -14.09 -10.33
C LYS A 162 13.47 -13.27 -10.62
N PHE A 163 13.28 -12.19 -9.88
CA PHE A 163 12.21 -11.22 -10.15
C PHE A 163 12.69 -10.12 -11.07
N SER A 164 11.83 -9.67 -11.97
CA SER A 164 11.96 -8.39 -12.65
C SER A 164 11.32 -7.26 -11.82
N ILE A 165 11.73 -6.01 -12.06
CA ILE A 165 11.12 -4.85 -11.38
C ILE A 165 9.62 -4.74 -11.71
N SER A 166 9.21 -5.08 -12.94
CA SER A 166 7.79 -5.06 -13.34
C SER A 166 6.95 -6.06 -12.55
N GLU A 167 7.40 -7.31 -12.43
CA GLU A 167 6.72 -8.33 -11.62
C GLU A 167 6.58 -7.89 -10.16
N VAL A 168 7.63 -7.29 -9.58
CA VAL A 168 7.59 -6.83 -8.19
C VAL A 168 6.60 -5.67 -8.02
N LYS A 169 6.49 -4.77 -8.98
CA LYS A 169 5.49 -3.69 -8.98
C LYS A 169 4.05 -4.25 -9.07
N GLU A 170 3.82 -5.27 -9.89
CA GLU A 170 2.53 -5.96 -9.96
C GLU A 170 2.16 -6.62 -8.62
N ILE A 171 3.11 -7.31 -7.97
CA ILE A 171 2.94 -7.89 -6.63
C ILE A 171 2.51 -6.81 -5.62
N ILE A 172 3.14 -5.63 -5.65
CA ILE A 172 2.78 -4.51 -4.78
C ILE A 172 1.32 -4.10 -4.98
N GLU A 173 0.88 -3.93 -6.23
CA GLU A 173 -0.50 -3.51 -6.51
C GLU A 173 -1.53 -4.59 -6.13
N ILE A 174 -1.22 -5.87 -6.38
CA ILE A 174 -2.06 -7.00 -5.94
C ILE A 174 -2.28 -6.96 -4.42
N TYR A 175 -1.20 -6.84 -3.63
CA TYR A 175 -1.35 -6.86 -2.16
C TYR A 175 -1.91 -5.56 -1.59
N LYS A 176 -1.72 -4.42 -2.23
CA LYS A 176 -2.47 -3.19 -1.90
C LYS A 176 -3.98 -3.37 -2.09
N ALA A 177 -4.39 -3.99 -3.20
CA ALA A 177 -5.80 -4.26 -3.47
C ALA A 177 -6.38 -5.26 -2.45
N LYS A 178 -5.67 -6.38 -2.18
CA LYS A 178 -6.08 -7.38 -1.18
C LYS A 178 -6.23 -6.78 0.23
N ILE A 179 -5.33 -5.88 0.65
CA ILE A 179 -5.43 -5.18 1.94
C ILE A 179 -6.69 -4.32 2.01
N LYS A 180 -7.08 -3.65 0.92
CA LYS A 180 -8.31 -2.83 0.89
C LYS A 180 -9.57 -3.67 1.04
N MET A 181 -9.57 -4.91 0.51
CA MET A 181 -10.71 -5.83 0.62
C MET A 181 -10.88 -6.42 2.03
N LEU A 182 -9.85 -6.38 2.87
CA LEU A 182 -9.89 -6.90 4.25
C LEU A 182 -10.28 -5.85 5.31
N LYS A 183 -10.40 -4.58 4.91
CA LYS A 183 -10.81 -3.45 5.76
C LYS A 183 -12.27 -3.13 5.59
#